data_e3b676b16a715aa36343108c93a4b2e7
#
_entry.id   e3b676b16a715aa36343108c93a4b2e7
#
_cell.length_a   1.000
_cell.length_b   1.000
_cell.length_c   1.000
_cell.angle_alpha   90.00
_cell.angle_beta   90.00
_cell.angle_gamma   90.00
#
_symmetry.space_group_name_H-M   'P 1'
#
loop_
_entity.id
_entity.type
_entity.pdbx_description
1 polymer ?
#
loop_
_entity_poly.entity_id
_entity_poly.type
_entity_poly.pdbx_seq_one_letter_code
_entity_poly.pdbx_strand_id
1 'polypeptide(L)'
;MSTFRVNKNVNYTVMSNHHLQDKRLSLKAKGLLSYMLSLPDDWDYSLKGLTVGCKDGLDSVRTAVLELEEHGYVRRQKVRNTKGQIIDYDYQVYESPVE
;
A
#
# COMPACT_ATOMS: atom_id res chain seq x y z
N MET A 1 -29.41 -19.14 -7.05
CA MET A 1 -28.41 -18.02 -7.08
C MET A 1 -28.00 -17.72 -5.68
N SER A 2 -26.68 -17.61 -5.46
CA SER A 2 -26.13 -17.26 -4.16
C SER A 2 -26.13 -15.75 -3.97
N THR A 3 -26.46 -15.32 -2.78
CA THR A 3 -26.42 -13.91 -2.42
C THR A 3 -25.33 -13.70 -1.37
N PHE A 4 -24.44 -12.76 -1.64
CA PHE A 4 -23.40 -12.39 -0.68
C PHE A 4 -23.87 -11.22 0.15
N ARG A 5 -23.65 -11.32 1.45
CA ARG A 5 -23.94 -10.22 2.38
C ARG A 5 -22.68 -9.88 3.15
N VAL A 6 -22.44 -8.59 3.25
CA VAL A 6 -21.32 -8.08 4.05
C VAL A 6 -21.90 -7.38 5.27
N ASN A 7 -21.54 -7.88 6.44
CA ASN A 7 -21.96 -7.31 7.70
C ASN A 7 -20.87 -6.32 8.15
N LYS A 8 -21.18 -5.04 8.01
CA LYS A 8 -20.26 -3.97 8.42
C LYS A 8 -20.78 -3.33 9.68
N ASN A 9 -19.94 -3.20 10.66
CA ASN A 9 -20.26 -2.65 11.96
C ASN A 9 -19.39 -1.45 12.28
N VAL A 10 -18.17 -1.73 12.69
CA VAL A 10 -17.17 -0.73 13.07
C VAL A 10 -15.84 -1.15 12.44
N ASN A 11 -14.90 -0.25 12.47
CA ASN A 11 -13.54 -0.52 11.98
C ASN A 11 -13.55 -0.96 10.51
N TYR A 12 -14.04 -0.08 9.66
CA TYR A 12 -14.05 -0.31 8.22
C TYR A 12 -13.38 0.89 7.53
N THR A 13 -12.94 0.65 6.28
CA THR A 13 -12.28 1.66 5.47
C THR A 13 -13.13 1.95 4.24
N VAL A 14 -13.31 3.24 3.93
CA VAL A 14 -13.90 3.69 2.66
C VAL A 14 -12.75 4.07 1.75
N MET A 15 -12.70 3.47 0.57
CA MET A 15 -11.63 3.73 -0.39
C MET A 15 -12.16 3.63 -1.82
N SER A 16 -11.45 4.26 -2.75
CA SER A 16 -11.75 4.16 -4.17
C SER A 16 -11.62 2.71 -4.64
N ASN A 17 -12.45 2.33 -5.59
CA ASN A 17 -12.35 1.01 -6.22
C ASN A 17 -11.31 0.98 -7.35
N HIS A 18 -10.65 2.08 -7.63
CA HIS A 18 -9.78 2.20 -8.80
C HIS A 18 -8.74 1.09 -8.86
N HIS A 19 -7.98 0.90 -7.78
CA HIS A 19 -6.94 -0.13 -7.76
C HIS A 19 -7.51 -1.55 -7.77
N LEU A 20 -8.69 -1.73 -7.16
CA LEU A 20 -9.33 -3.06 -7.13
C LEU A 20 -9.79 -3.49 -8.51
N GLN A 21 -10.09 -2.54 -9.39
CA GLN A 21 -10.53 -2.79 -10.76
C GLN A 21 -9.40 -2.72 -11.78
N ASP A 22 -8.19 -2.42 -11.35
CA ASP A 22 -7.03 -2.29 -12.24
C ASP A 22 -6.48 -3.65 -12.59
N LYS A 23 -6.68 -4.06 -13.84
CA LYS A 23 -6.27 -5.38 -14.33
C LYS A 23 -4.76 -5.55 -14.40
N ARG A 24 -4.00 -4.46 -14.31
CA ARG A 24 -2.53 -4.51 -14.35
C ARG A 24 -1.94 -4.94 -13.02
N LEU A 25 -2.73 -4.88 -11.93
CA LEU A 25 -2.25 -5.18 -10.59
C LEU A 25 -2.54 -6.63 -10.20
N SER A 26 -1.58 -7.26 -9.54
CA SER A 26 -1.78 -8.56 -8.90
C SER A 26 -2.70 -8.42 -7.68
N LEU A 27 -3.27 -9.54 -7.24
CA LEU A 27 -4.07 -9.55 -6.00
C LEU A 27 -3.22 -9.10 -4.80
N LYS A 28 -1.96 -9.48 -4.78
CA LYS A 28 -1.04 -9.09 -3.72
C LYS A 28 -0.87 -7.58 -3.66
N ALA A 29 -0.68 -6.94 -4.82
CA ALA A 29 -0.55 -5.48 -4.87
C ALA A 29 -1.85 -4.79 -4.48
N LYS A 30 -2.99 -5.30 -4.97
CA LYS A 30 -4.31 -4.76 -4.60
C LYS A 30 -4.54 -4.86 -3.10
N GLY A 31 -4.20 -6.00 -2.51
CA GLY A 31 -4.34 -6.23 -1.08
C GLY A 31 -3.43 -5.31 -0.28
N LEU A 32 -2.18 -5.17 -0.69
CA LEU A 32 -1.25 -4.29 0.02
C LEU A 32 -1.71 -2.84 -0.03
N LEU A 33 -2.13 -2.35 -1.20
CA LEU A 33 -2.59 -0.97 -1.31
C LEU A 33 -3.83 -0.75 -0.44
N SER A 34 -4.76 -1.70 -0.43
CA SER A 34 -5.94 -1.61 0.44
C SER A 34 -5.55 -1.56 1.90
N TYR A 35 -4.57 -2.36 2.32
CA TYR A 35 -4.05 -2.32 3.67
C TYR A 35 -3.43 -0.95 3.98
N MET A 36 -2.60 -0.43 3.07
CA MET A 36 -1.98 0.88 3.26
C MET A 36 -3.02 2.00 3.39
N LEU A 37 -4.08 1.95 2.58
CA LEU A 37 -5.15 2.94 2.63
C LEU A 37 -5.99 2.84 3.91
N SER A 38 -5.93 1.71 4.61
CA SER A 38 -6.65 1.52 5.87
C SER A 38 -5.89 2.05 7.07
N LEU A 39 -4.62 2.38 6.91
CA LEU A 39 -3.78 2.83 8.02
C LEU A 39 -4.03 4.32 8.33
N PRO A 40 -3.78 4.76 9.58
CA PRO A 40 -3.94 6.18 9.93
C PRO A 40 -3.05 7.09 9.08
N ASP A 41 -3.47 8.32 8.87
CA ASP A 41 -2.74 9.30 8.05
C ASP A 41 -1.33 9.57 8.57
N ASP A 42 -1.13 9.45 9.88
CA ASP A 42 0.16 9.69 10.54
C ASP A 42 0.99 8.42 10.68
N TRP A 43 0.57 7.32 10.05
CA TRP A 43 1.32 6.08 10.14
C TRP A 43 2.65 6.19 9.40
N ASP A 44 3.73 5.77 10.06
CA ASP A 44 5.08 5.85 9.52
C ASP A 44 5.35 4.62 8.64
N TYR A 45 5.18 4.77 7.33
CA TYR A 45 5.36 3.69 6.39
C TYR A 45 6.83 3.28 6.29
N SER A 46 7.08 1.99 6.39
CA SER A 46 8.35 1.38 6.05
C SER A 46 8.08 -0.05 5.56
N LEU A 47 9.01 -0.61 4.78
CA LEU A 47 8.86 -2.00 4.33
C LEU A 47 8.77 -2.94 5.51
N LYS A 48 9.61 -2.72 6.53
CA LYS A 48 9.61 -3.54 7.74
C LYS A 48 8.29 -3.41 8.49
N GLY A 49 7.80 -2.18 8.66
CA GLY A 49 6.54 -1.93 9.34
C GLY A 49 5.36 -2.55 8.63
N LEU A 50 5.32 -2.46 7.30
CA LEU A 50 4.29 -3.11 6.51
C LEU A 50 4.34 -4.63 6.67
N THR A 51 5.54 -5.20 6.71
CA THR A 51 5.74 -6.64 6.87
C THR A 51 5.23 -7.13 8.22
N VAL A 52 5.39 -6.34 9.29
CA VAL A 52 4.89 -6.71 10.61
C VAL A 52 3.37 -6.92 10.62
N GLY A 53 2.65 -6.14 9.81
CA GLY A 53 1.20 -6.26 9.72
C GLY A 53 0.70 -7.36 8.80
N CYS A 54 1.59 -8.14 8.20
CA CYS A 54 1.23 -9.15 7.20
C CYS A 54 1.89 -10.49 7.54
N LYS A 55 1.29 -11.57 7.05
CA LYS A 55 1.91 -12.89 7.10
C LYS A 55 3.08 -12.99 6.12
N ASP A 56 3.04 -12.20 5.06
CA ASP A 56 4.03 -12.22 3.98
C ASP A 56 5.39 -11.73 4.48
N GLY A 57 6.46 -12.29 3.92
CA GLY A 57 7.81 -11.87 4.25
C GLY A 57 8.21 -10.57 3.57
N LEU A 58 9.37 -10.05 3.96
CA LEU A 58 9.87 -8.77 3.48
C LEU A 58 10.01 -8.72 1.95
N ASP A 59 10.52 -9.79 1.33
CA ASP A 59 10.71 -9.81 -0.12
C ASP A 59 9.38 -9.76 -0.87
N SER A 60 8.36 -10.42 -0.35
CA SER A 60 7.03 -10.42 -0.95
C SER A 60 6.42 -9.01 -0.86
N VAL A 61 6.53 -8.38 0.30
CA VAL A 61 6.02 -7.01 0.51
C VAL A 61 6.77 -6.04 -0.39
N ARG A 62 8.10 -6.16 -0.48
CA ARG A 62 8.91 -5.30 -1.35
C ARG A 62 8.47 -5.41 -2.80
N THR A 63 8.25 -6.64 -3.29
CA THR A 63 7.81 -6.86 -4.67
C THR A 63 6.46 -6.20 -4.93
N ALA A 64 5.54 -6.29 -3.99
CA ALA A 64 4.23 -5.66 -4.11
C ALA A 64 4.34 -4.12 -4.12
N VAL A 65 5.20 -3.55 -3.27
CA VAL A 65 5.45 -2.10 -3.26
C VAL A 65 6.01 -1.64 -4.61
N LEU A 66 6.99 -2.38 -5.15
CA LEU A 66 7.57 -2.06 -6.45
C LEU A 66 6.53 -2.09 -7.56
N GLU A 67 5.62 -3.07 -7.53
CA GLU A 67 4.53 -3.14 -8.49
C GLU A 67 3.62 -1.91 -8.39
N LEU A 68 3.27 -1.49 -7.17
CA LEU A 68 2.45 -0.31 -6.96
C LEU A 68 3.16 0.97 -7.40
N GLU A 69 4.47 1.06 -7.20
CA GLU A 69 5.26 2.19 -7.68
C GLU A 69 5.26 2.24 -9.21
N GLU A 70 5.43 1.10 -9.85
CA GLU A 70 5.45 1.00 -11.31
C GLU A 70 4.16 1.54 -11.94
N HIS A 71 3.04 1.30 -11.29
CA HIS A 71 1.73 1.70 -11.80
C HIS A 71 1.19 3.00 -11.19
N GLY A 72 2.02 3.73 -10.46
CA GLY A 72 1.69 5.09 -10.02
C GLY A 72 0.85 5.19 -8.75
N TYR A 73 0.67 4.11 -8.00
CA TYR A 73 -0.12 4.14 -6.77
C TYR A 73 0.69 4.50 -5.54
N VAL A 74 2.00 4.29 -5.60
CA VAL A 74 2.91 4.58 -4.49
C VAL A 74 4.10 5.34 -5.05
N ARG A 75 4.52 6.36 -4.33
CA ARG A 75 5.79 7.04 -4.56
C ARG A 75 6.62 6.97 -3.31
N ARG A 76 7.88 6.62 -3.46
CA ARG A 76 8.84 6.65 -2.36
C ARG A 76 9.89 7.72 -2.66
N GLN A 77 10.18 8.54 -1.68
CA GLN A 77 11.21 9.55 -1.77
C GLN A 77 12.28 9.26 -0.74
N LYS A 78 13.54 9.30 -1.16
CA LYS A 78 14.66 9.05 -0.27
C LYS A 78 14.85 10.23 0.67
N VAL A 79 14.98 9.94 1.97
CA VAL A 79 15.33 10.91 2.97
C VAL A 79 16.82 10.74 3.29
N ARG A 80 17.59 11.81 3.15
CA ARG A 80 19.02 11.76 3.36
C ARG A 80 19.41 12.61 4.57
N ASN A 81 20.47 12.19 5.26
CA ASN A 81 21.05 13.00 6.33
C ASN A 81 21.97 14.09 5.73
N THR A 82 22.62 14.87 6.60
CA THR A 82 23.50 15.95 6.17
C THR A 82 24.74 15.46 5.41
N LYS A 83 25.07 14.17 5.55
CA LYS A 83 26.20 13.55 4.85
C LYS A 83 25.79 12.93 3.51
N GLY A 84 24.52 13.09 3.10
CA GLY A 84 24.03 12.53 1.86
C GLY A 84 23.68 11.06 1.91
N GLN A 85 23.73 10.43 3.08
CA GLN A 85 23.38 9.02 3.24
C GLN A 85 21.86 8.85 3.33
N ILE A 86 21.35 7.80 2.69
CA ILE A 86 19.93 7.46 2.76
C ILE A 86 19.65 6.85 4.13
N ILE A 87 18.75 7.49 4.89
CA ILE A 87 18.40 7.05 6.24
C ILE A 87 16.95 6.56 6.33
N ASP A 88 16.10 6.90 5.35
CA ASP A 88 14.70 6.54 5.38
C ASP A 88 14.07 6.77 4.01
N TYR A 89 12.78 6.43 3.90
CA TYR A 89 11.96 6.71 2.73
C TYR A 89 10.64 7.32 3.19
N ASP A 90 10.22 8.40 2.53
CA ASP A 90 8.87 8.93 2.65
C ASP A 90 7.99 8.25 1.62
N TYR A 91 6.82 7.80 2.04
CA TYR A 91 5.83 7.15 1.18
C TYR A 91 4.66 8.08 0.94
N GLN A 92 4.25 8.17 -0.33
CA GLN A 92 2.99 8.78 -0.71
C GLN A 92 2.13 7.71 -1.36
N VAL A 93 0.92 7.55 -0.86
CA VAL A 93 -0.01 6.51 -1.28
C VAL A 93 -1.22 7.16 -1.91
N TYR A 94 -1.61 6.69 -3.08
CA TYR A 94 -2.68 7.29 -3.88
C TYR A 94 -3.79 6.27 -4.14
N GLU A 95 -5.03 6.73 -4.08
CA GLU A 95 -6.18 5.88 -4.41
C GLU A 95 -6.31 5.65 -5.92
N SER A 96 -5.76 6.55 -6.73
CA SER A 96 -5.69 6.38 -8.17
C SER A 96 -4.29 6.77 -8.66
N PRO A 97 -3.86 6.24 -9.82
CA PRO A 97 -2.47 6.43 -10.26
C PRO A 97 -2.11 7.90 -10.49
N VAL A 98 -0.90 8.24 -10.10
CA VAL A 98 -0.29 9.55 -10.40
C VAL A 98 0.66 9.36 -11.56
N GLU A 99 0.48 10.19 -12.59
CA GLU A 99 1.33 10.19 -13.77
C GLU A 99 2.57 11.06 -13.60
#